data_0cc0479bcd831c7dfa35a276d9a020af
#
_entry.id   0cc0479bcd831c7dfa35a276d9a020af
#
_cell.length_a   1.000
_cell.length_b   1.000
_cell.length_c   1.000
_cell.angle_alpha   90.00
_cell.angle_beta   90.00
_cell.angle_gamma   90.00
#
_symmetry.space_group_name_H-M   'P 1'
#
loop_
_entity.id
_entity.type
_entity.pdbx_description
1 polymer ?
#
loop_
_entity_poly.entity_id
_entity_poly.type
_entity_poly.pdbx_seq_one_letter_code
_entity_poly.pdbx_strand_id
1 'polypeptide(L)'
;MDRPPEQPSIRVRDLVVGFGQQIVIDHLSLDVRKGEILGLVGASGGGKSVLMRTIIGLIPKRSGYIEVMGVDIDDRHDRDTHTAAMWGILFQQGALFSSLTALQNIQFPLRENLVLSDVLMNEIATAKLDMVGLTAEDGDKFPSELSGGMTKRVALARALALDPAIFFLDEPTSGLDPIAAGEFDDLIRTLQETLGLTVFMVTHDLASLNTVCDRVAALADGKIVAIGSMAELLRSDHPWVKAYFHGKRSLMLQPESS
;
A
#
# COMPACT_ATOMS: atom_id res chain seq x y z
N MET A 1 -27.99 11.75 -16.49
CA MET A 1 -26.97 12.75 -16.10
C MET A 1 -25.74 11.97 -15.72
N ASP A 2 -24.77 11.89 -16.62
CA ASP A 2 -23.47 11.27 -16.31
C ASP A 2 -22.78 12.11 -15.24
N ARG A 3 -22.49 11.49 -14.09
CA ARG A 3 -21.60 12.11 -13.10
C ARG A 3 -20.26 12.37 -13.81
N PRO A 4 -19.68 13.57 -13.66
CA PRO A 4 -18.32 13.78 -14.15
C PRO A 4 -17.42 12.67 -13.59
N PRO A 5 -16.46 12.16 -14.35
CA PRO A 5 -15.57 11.11 -13.88
C PRO A 5 -14.92 11.56 -12.56
N GLU A 6 -15.11 10.75 -11.53
CA GLU A 6 -14.58 11.01 -10.19
C GLU A 6 -13.06 11.14 -10.29
N GLN A 7 -12.49 12.21 -9.74
CA GLN A 7 -11.03 12.43 -9.81
C GLN A 7 -10.32 11.27 -9.11
N PRO A 8 -9.30 10.66 -9.73
CA PRO A 8 -8.54 9.61 -9.10
C PRO A 8 -7.78 10.14 -7.88
N SER A 9 -7.64 9.32 -6.84
CA SER A 9 -6.83 9.66 -5.66
C SER A 9 -5.34 9.75 -5.99
N ILE A 10 -4.88 8.93 -6.95
CA ILE A 10 -3.50 9.00 -7.48
C ILE A 10 -3.59 9.04 -9.00
N ARG A 11 -2.91 10.01 -9.60
CA ARG A 11 -2.77 10.15 -11.05
C ARG A 11 -1.31 10.18 -11.43
N VAL A 12 -0.89 9.25 -12.26
CA VAL A 12 0.46 9.19 -12.81
C VAL A 12 0.37 9.33 -14.33
N ARG A 13 1.20 10.19 -14.93
CA ARG A 13 1.22 10.41 -16.38
C ARG A 13 2.65 10.45 -16.89
N ASP A 14 2.89 9.63 -17.91
CA ASP A 14 4.13 9.59 -18.67
C ASP A 14 5.40 9.54 -17.81
N LEU A 15 5.32 8.74 -16.73
CA LEU A 15 6.35 8.67 -15.68
C LEU A 15 7.59 7.94 -16.18
N VAL A 16 8.75 8.57 -16.03
CA VAL A 16 10.05 7.95 -16.28
C VAL A 16 10.89 7.99 -15.01
N VAL A 17 11.36 6.81 -14.58
CA VAL A 17 12.28 6.66 -13.42
C VAL A 17 13.45 5.78 -13.82
N GLY A 18 14.65 6.14 -13.37
CA GLY A 18 15.83 5.33 -13.64
C GLY A 18 17.05 5.76 -12.84
N PHE A 19 18.04 4.88 -12.80
CA PHE A 19 19.28 5.05 -12.05
C PHE A 19 20.49 4.99 -13.02
N GLY A 20 21.34 6.01 -13.00
CA GLY A 20 22.42 6.12 -13.98
C GLY A 20 21.87 6.10 -15.41
N GLN A 21 22.25 5.12 -16.23
CA GLN A 21 21.72 4.95 -17.60
C GLN A 21 20.52 3.99 -17.68
N GLN A 22 20.23 3.25 -16.63
CA GLN A 22 19.16 2.25 -16.62
C GLN A 22 17.81 2.92 -16.37
N ILE A 23 16.86 2.75 -17.29
CA ILE A 23 15.44 3.07 -17.09
C ILE A 23 14.77 1.88 -16.42
N VAL A 24 14.00 2.15 -15.35
CA VAL A 24 13.23 1.14 -14.59
C VAL A 24 11.74 1.30 -14.85
N ILE A 25 11.25 2.52 -14.88
CA ILE A 25 9.87 2.88 -15.26
C ILE A 25 9.99 3.70 -16.55
N ASP A 26 9.23 3.32 -17.57
CA ASP A 26 9.34 3.84 -18.92
C ASP A 26 7.98 4.35 -19.43
N HIS A 27 7.77 5.67 -19.39
CA HIS A 27 6.55 6.34 -19.86
C HIS A 27 5.26 5.72 -19.31
N LEU A 28 5.25 5.42 -17.98
CA LEU A 28 4.14 4.76 -17.31
C LEU A 28 3.03 5.75 -16.97
N SER A 29 1.78 5.37 -17.25
CA SER A 29 0.59 6.08 -16.80
C SER A 29 -0.32 5.14 -16.00
N LEU A 30 -0.89 5.65 -14.88
CA LEU A 30 -1.71 4.87 -13.97
C LEU A 30 -2.67 5.80 -13.21
N ASP A 31 -3.91 5.35 -13.01
CA ASP A 31 -4.89 5.99 -12.13
C ASP A 31 -5.34 5.02 -11.04
N VAL A 32 -5.30 5.51 -9.79
CA VAL A 32 -5.91 4.83 -8.64
C VAL A 32 -7.19 5.59 -8.28
N ARG A 33 -8.32 4.89 -8.30
CA ARG A 33 -9.63 5.48 -8.00
C ARG A 33 -9.77 5.75 -6.52
N LYS A 34 -10.59 6.71 -6.16
CA LYS A 34 -10.91 6.98 -4.76
C LYS A 34 -11.64 5.79 -4.14
N GLY A 35 -11.20 5.38 -2.95
CA GLY A 35 -11.82 4.30 -2.20
C GLY A 35 -11.62 2.90 -2.78
N GLU A 36 -10.70 2.68 -3.75
CA GLU A 36 -10.37 1.34 -4.23
C GLU A 36 -9.11 0.77 -3.56
N ILE A 37 -9.01 -0.53 -3.55
CA ILE A 37 -7.75 -1.25 -3.32
C ILE A 37 -7.17 -1.63 -4.68
N LEU A 38 -6.12 -0.94 -5.10
CA LEU A 38 -5.38 -1.28 -6.32
C LEU A 38 -4.15 -2.13 -5.97
N GLY A 39 -4.12 -3.37 -6.45
CA GLY A 39 -2.95 -4.24 -6.38
C GLY A 39 -1.98 -3.97 -7.53
N LEU A 40 -0.68 -3.89 -7.25
CA LEU A 40 0.37 -3.82 -8.27
C LEU A 40 1.18 -5.10 -8.27
N VAL A 41 1.19 -5.79 -9.38
CA VAL A 41 1.96 -7.02 -9.59
C VAL A 41 3.02 -6.85 -10.66
N GLY A 42 4.02 -7.73 -10.64
CA GLY A 42 5.09 -7.71 -11.62
C GLY A 42 6.25 -8.63 -11.21
N ALA A 43 7.17 -8.88 -12.12
CA ALA A 43 8.35 -9.67 -11.82
C ALA A 43 9.18 -9.10 -10.66
N SER A 44 9.93 -9.95 -9.97
CA SER A 44 10.91 -9.50 -8.99
C SER A 44 11.94 -8.59 -9.66
N GLY A 45 12.24 -7.44 -9.07
CA GLY A 45 13.09 -6.42 -9.69
C GLY A 45 12.45 -5.61 -10.82
N GLY A 46 11.16 -5.86 -11.16
CA GLY A 46 10.45 -5.21 -12.27
C GLY A 46 10.01 -3.75 -12.01
N GLY A 47 10.41 -3.13 -10.90
CA GLY A 47 10.15 -1.70 -10.65
C GLY A 47 8.94 -1.39 -9.75
N LYS A 48 8.23 -2.39 -9.20
CA LYS A 48 7.04 -2.17 -8.34
C LYS A 48 7.31 -1.23 -7.15
N SER A 49 8.30 -1.57 -6.33
CA SER A 49 8.69 -0.73 -5.18
C SER A 49 9.32 0.60 -5.62
N VAL A 50 9.95 0.66 -6.80
CA VAL A 50 10.44 1.92 -7.38
C VAL A 50 9.26 2.81 -7.72
N LEU A 51 8.24 2.29 -8.43
CA LEU A 51 7.02 3.04 -8.74
C LEU A 51 6.35 3.58 -7.48
N MET A 52 6.08 2.72 -6.50
CA MET A 52 5.46 3.13 -5.24
C MET A 52 6.29 4.21 -4.53
N ARG A 53 7.61 3.99 -4.37
CA ARG A 53 8.49 4.96 -3.71
C ARG A 53 8.62 6.28 -4.48
N THR A 54 8.45 6.26 -5.79
CA THR A 54 8.42 7.49 -6.60
C THR A 54 7.11 8.24 -6.38
N ILE A 55 5.96 7.54 -6.33
CA ILE A 55 4.65 8.17 -6.06
C ILE A 55 4.65 8.87 -4.71
N ILE A 56 5.24 8.28 -3.67
CA ILE A 56 5.35 8.89 -2.33
C ILE A 56 6.51 9.89 -2.19
N GLY A 57 7.25 10.15 -3.28
CA GLY A 57 8.32 11.16 -3.31
C GLY A 57 9.64 10.74 -2.67
N LEU A 58 9.86 9.44 -2.38
CA LEU A 58 11.12 8.93 -1.83
C LEU A 58 12.20 8.68 -2.92
N ILE A 59 11.79 8.48 -4.16
CA ILE A 59 12.68 8.33 -5.31
C ILE A 59 12.35 9.43 -6.32
N PRO A 60 13.34 10.23 -6.76
CA PRO A 60 13.10 11.27 -7.76
C PRO A 60 12.78 10.65 -9.11
N LYS A 61 11.78 11.21 -9.79
CA LYS A 61 11.49 10.91 -11.21
C LYS A 61 12.44 11.68 -12.14
N ARG A 62 12.61 11.18 -13.36
CA ARG A 62 13.31 11.89 -14.44
C ARG A 62 12.38 12.82 -15.18
N SER A 63 11.15 12.35 -15.44
CA SER A 63 10.10 13.12 -16.12
C SER A 63 8.73 12.53 -15.81
N GLY A 64 7.68 13.18 -16.29
CA GLY A 64 6.30 12.79 -16.06
C GLY A 64 5.64 13.58 -14.93
N TYR A 65 4.39 13.28 -14.67
CA TYR A 65 3.55 13.98 -13.72
C TYR A 65 2.95 13.00 -12.71
N ILE A 66 2.96 13.36 -11.42
CA ILE A 66 2.32 12.60 -10.35
C ILE A 66 1.50 13.56 -9.49
N GLU A 67 0.23 13.25 -9.36
CA GLU A 67 -0.72 13.97 -8.50
C GLU A 67 -1.29 12.97 -7.48
N VAL A 68 -1.32 13.35 -6.22
CA VAL A 68 -1.91 12.57 -5.13
C VAL A 68 -2.92 13.46 -4.41
N MET A 69 -4.19 13.04 -4.36
CA MET A 69 -5.29 13.80 -3.76
C MET A 69 -5.42 15.23 -4.31
N GLY A 70 -5.14 15.43 -5.60
CA GLY A 70 -5.21 16.73 -6.25
C GLY A 70 -3.95 17.60 -6.08
N VAL A 71 -2.94 17.11 -5.38
CA VAL A 71 -1.67 17.81 -5.14
C VAL A 71 -0.59 17.25 -6.03
N ASP A 72 0.10 18.12 -6.78
CA ASP A 72 1.30 17.75 -7.53
C ASP A 72 2.46 17.49 -6.55
N ILE A 73 3.05 16.29 -6.61
CA ILE A 73 4.14 15.92 -5.69
C ILE A 73 5.42 16.74 -5.86
N ASP A 74 5.59 17.44 -7.00
CA ASP A 74 6.73 18.34 -7.23
C ASP A 74 6.49 19.75 -6.70
N ASP A 75 5.25 20.12 -6.38
CA ASP A 75 4.95 21.43 -5.79
C ASP A 75 5.44 21.47 -4.33
N ARG A 76 6.57 22.16 -4.14
CA ARG A 76 7.21 22.27 -2.83
C ARG A 76 6.38 23.07 -1.83
N HIS A 77 5.50 23.96 -2.30
CA HIS A 77 4.70 24.83 -1.43
C HIS A 77 3.57 24.04 -0.74
N ASP A 78 2.96 23.09 -1.43
CA ASP A 78 1.93 22.21 -0.89
C ASP A 78 2.51 21.02 -0.12
N ARG A 79 3.75 20.63 -0.46
CA ARG A 79 4.41 19.44 0.10
C ARG A 79 4.78 19.58 1.58
N ASP A 80 5.17 20.78 2.03
CA ASP A 80 5.68 20.98 3.39
C ASP A 80 4.55 21.13 4.44
N THR A 81 3.30 21.36 4.00
CA THR A 81 2.19 21.64 4.91
C THR A 81 1.16 20.54 5.05
N HIS A 82 1.02 19.64 4.06
CA HIS A 82 -0.09 18.68 4.03
C HIS A 82 0.30 17.23 3.73
N THR A 83 1.46 16.96 3.13
CA THR A 83 1.78 15.64 2.58
C THR A 83 2.06 14.56 3.61
N ALA A 84 2.66 14.88 4.75
CA ALA A 84 3.00 13.87 5.78
C ALA A 84 1.75 13.21 6.42
N ALA A 85 0.61 13.93 6.43
CA ALA A 85 -0.66 13.43 6.95
C ALA A 85 -1.57 12.81 5.87
N MET A 86 -1.22 12.95 4.57
CA MET A 86 -2.10 12.50 3.48
C MET A 86 -2.06 10.99 3.23
N TRP A 87 -0.95 10.32 3.55
CA TRP A 87 -0.79 8.89 3.32
C TRP A 87 -0.07 8.15 4.45
N GLY A 88 -0.54 6.94 4.70
CA GLY A 88 0.12 5.98 5.56
C GLY A 88 0.96 5.00 4.73
N ILE A 89 2.11 4.60 5.25
CA ILE A 89 3.01 3.68 4.56
C ILE A 89 3.31 2.49 5.47
N LEU A 90 3.05 1.28 4.95
CA LEU A 90 3.51 0.02 5.53
C LEU A 90 4.60 -0.57 4.66
N PHE A 91 5.82 -0.59 5.16
CA PHE A 91 6.96 -1.23 4.49
C PHE A 91 7.01 -2.73 4.75
N GLN A 92 7.63 -3.47 3.84
CA GLN A 92 7.69 -4.93 3.84
C GLN A 92 8.07 -5.56 5.20
N GLN A 93 9.02 -4.98 5.93
CA GLN A 93 9.46 -5.47 7.25
C GLN A 93 8.80 -4.75 8.43
N GLY A 94 7.72 -3.97 8.20
CA GLY A 94 7.08 -3.13 9.20
C GLY A 94 7.89 -1.88 9.57
N ALA A 95 9.22 -1.94 9.52
CA ALA A 95 10.15 -0.84 9.82
C ALA A 95 9.84 -0.13 11.16
N LEU A 96 9.56 -0.91 12.22
CA LEU A 96 9.37 -0.38 13.56
C LEU A 96 10.70 0.07 14.16
N PHE A 97 10.65 1.13 14.98
CA PHE A 97 11.78 1.55 15.80
C PHE A 97 11.97 0.54 16.91
N SER A 98 13.09 -0.17 16.91
CA SER A 98 13.40 -1.26 17.85
C SER A 98 13.54 -0.81 19.31
N SER A 99 13.86 0.47 19.52
CA SER A 99 14.00 1.10 20.84
C SER A 99 12.70 1.67 21.41
N LEU A 100 11.60 1.61 20.67
CA LEU A 100 10.29 2.08 21.08
C LEU A 100 9.33 0.89 21.25
N THR A 101 8.43 0.99 22.23
CA THR A 101 7.35 0.00 22.36
C THR A 101 6.38 0.07 21.18
N ALA A 102 5.45 -0.88 21.05
CA ALA A 102 4.42 -0.87 20.02
C ALA A 102 3.60 0.42 20.08
N LEU A 103 3.13 0.82 21.26
CA LEU A 103 2.37 2.04 21.46
C LEU A 103 3.19 3.29 21.11
N GLN A 104 4.45 3.35 21.51
CA GLN A 104 5.35 4.46 21.19
C GLN A 104 5.66 4.56 19.68
N ASN A 105 5.72 3.42 18.98
CA ASN A 105 5.82 3.41 17.52
C ASN A 105 4.60 4.06 16.87
N ILE A 106 3.39 3.82 17.39
CA ILE A 106 2.15 4.44 16.90
C ILE A 106 2.10 5.94 17.25
N GLN A 107 2.59 6.32 18.42
CA GLN A 107 2.67 7.72 18.86
C GLN A 107 3.68 8.54 18.06
N PHE A 108 4.70 7.91 17.48
CA PHE A 108 5.79 8.61 16.81
C PHE A 108 5.32 9.60 15.73
N PRO A 109 4.49 9.22 14.74
CA PRO A 109 3.99 10.18 13.75
C PRO A 109 3.09 11.27 14.36
N LEU A 110 2.35 10.98 15.43
CA LEU A 110 1.55 12.00 16.14
C LEU A 110 2.45 13.07 16.76
N ARG A 111 3.52 12.66 17.42
CA ARG A 111 4.50 13.54 18.08
C ARG A 111 5.26 14.43 17.10
N GLU A 112 5.60 13.89 15.92
CA GLU A 112 6.35 14.64 14.90
C GLU A 112 5.48 15.65 14.14
N ASN A 113 4.16 15.42 14.04
CA ASN A 113 3.31 16.22 13.17
C ASN A 113 2.27 17.06 13.91
N LEU A 114 1.96 16.75 15.18
CA LEU A 114 0.88 17.40 15.93
C LEU A 114 1.36 17.88 17.29
N VAL A 115 0.73 18.94 17.78
CA VAL A 115 0.95 19.45 19.15
C VAL A 115 -0.20 18.91 20.01
N LEU A 116 0.02 17.77 20.68
CA LEU A 116 -0.95 17.08 21.52
C LEU A 116 -0.43 16.93 22.95
N SER A 117 -1.35 16.81 23.92
CA SER A 117 -0.98 16.36 25.27
C SER A 117 -0.63 14.86 25.24
N ASP A 118 0.22 14.43 26.19
CA ASP A 118 0.59 13.00 26.31
C ASP A 118 -0.64 12.12 26.53
N VAL A 119 -1.64 12.59 27.26
CA VAL A 119 -2.90 11.88 27.50
C VAL A 119 -3.64 11.63 26.19
N LEU A 120 -3.88 12.67 25.41
CA LEU A 120 -4.59 12.57 24.12
C LEU A 120 -3.82 11.72 23.12
N MET A 121 -2.50 11.86 23.07
CA MET A 121 -1.63 11.04 22.21
C MET A 121 -1.73 9.55 22.56
N ASN A 122 -1.77 9.25 23.87
CA ASN A 122 -1.93 7.89 24.36
C ASN A 122 -3.31 7.30 23.99
N GLU A 123 -4.38 8.08 24.16
CA GLU A 123 -5.73 7.67 23.78
C GLU A 123 -5.86 7.39 22.28
N ILE A 124 -5.33 8.27 21.42
CA ILE A 124 -5.32 8.05 19.97
C ILE A 124 -4.54 6.80 19.61
N ALA A 125 -3.32 6.63 20.14
CA ALA A 125 -2.48 5.49 19.83
C ALA A 125 -3.10 4.17 20.30
N THR A 126 -3.76 4.14 21.46
CA THR A 126 -4.48 2.98 21.97
C THR A 126 -5.67 2.64 21.06
N ALA A 127 -6.43 3.63 20.62
CA ALA A 127 -7.52 3.39 19.68
C ALA A 127 -7.02 2.81 18.34
N LYS A 128 -5.87 3.29 17.82
CA LYS A 128 -5.25 2.72 16.61
C LYS A 128 -4.75 1.29 16.83
N LEU A 129 -4.27 0.97 18.03
CA LEU A 129 -3.87 -0.38 18.39
C LEU A 129 -5.07 -1.33 18.39
N ASP A 130 -6.19 -0.92 18.99
CA ASP A 130 -7.46 -1.67 18.99
C ASP A 130 -8.00 -1.89 17.58
N MET A 131 -7.93 -0.88 16.70
CA MET A 131 -8.40 -0.98 15.31
C MET A 131 -7.70 -2.10 14.53
N VAL A 132 -6.46 -2.45 14.89
CA VAL A 132 -5.72 -3.54 14.25
C VAL A 132 -5.81 -4.86 15.02
N GLY A 133 -6.68 -4.94 16.03
CA GLY A 133 -6.94 -6.14 16.81
C GLY A 133 -5.82 -6.50 17.79
N LEU A 134 -5.11 -5.52 18.33
CA LEU A 134 -4.10 -5.69 19.38
C LEU A 134 -4.62 -5.10 20.71
N THR A 135 -4.15 -5.66 21.82
CA THR A 135 -4.56 -5.23 23.17
C THR A 135 -3.66 -4.13 23.72
N ALA A 136 -4.09 -3.46 24.77
CA ALA A 136 -3.26 -2.47 25.49
C ALA A 136 -1.94 -3.10 26.02
N GLU A 137 -1.99 -4.37 26.48
CA GLU A 137 -0.79 -5.11 26.93
C GLU A 137 0.21 -5.32 25.79
N ASP A 138 -0.26 -5.50 24.54
CA ASP A 138 0.60 -5.59 23.37
C ASP A 138 1.29 -4.25 23.08
N GLY A 139 0.66 -3.14 23.47
CA GLY A 139 1.20 -1.79 23.35
C GLY A 139 2.50 -1.57 24.12
N ASP A 140 2.71 -2.25 25.21
CA ASP A 140 3.88 -2.15 26.08
C ASP A 140 5.07 -2.98 25.57
N LYS A 141 4.85 -3.91 24.61
CA LYS A 141 5.89 -4.79 24.07
C LYS A 141 6.82 -4.03 23.11
N PHE A 142 8.09 -4.40 23.15
CA PHE A 142 9.05 -3.98 22.12
C PHE A 142 8.93 -4.84 20.86
N PRO A 143 9.37 -4.35 19.67
CA PRO A 143 9.31 -5.11 18.43
C PRO A 143 9.93 -6.52 18.50
N SER A 144 10.94 -6.73 19.33
CA SER A 144 11.59 -8.04 19.56
C SER A 144 10.69 -9.05 20.30
N GLU A 145 9.62 -8.59 20.95
CA GLU A 145 8.68 -9.42 21.71
C GLU A 145 7.39 -9.71 20.94
N LEU A 146 7.26 -9.10 19.75
CA LEU A 146 6.09 -9.26 18.89
C LEU A 146 6.27 -10.43 17.90
N SER A 147 5.18 -11.15 17.63
CA SER A 147 5.16 -12.07 16.48
C SER A 147 5.23 -11.28 15.15
N GLY A 148 5.54 -11.97 14.04
CA GLY A 148 5.56 -11.34 12.72
C GLY A 148 4.23 -10.67 12.36
N GLY A 149 3.10 -11.32 12.65
CA GLY A 149 1.76 -10.77 12.44
C GLY A 149 1.49 -9.55 13.33
N MET A 150 1.86 -9.59 14.61
CA MET A 150 1.73 -8.43 15.51
C MET A 150 2.59 -7.26 15.04
N THR A 151 3.83 -7.51 14.61
CA THR A 151 4.73 -6.48 14.06
C THR A 151 4.08 -5.76 12.86
N LYS A 152 3.44 -6.52 11.95
CA LYS A 152 2.70 -5.96 10.80
C LYS A 152 1.48 -5.14 11.24
N ARG A 153 0.72 -5.63 12.24
CA ARG A 153 -0.44 -4.92 12.80
C ARG A 153 -0.03 -3.61 13.48
N VAL A 154 1.06 -3.59 14.26
CA VAL A 154 1.60 -2.35 14.86
C VAL A 154 2.06 -1.37 13.78
N ALA A 155 2.74 -1.86 12.73
CA ALA A 155 3.17 -1.02 11.62
C ALA A 155 1.97 -0.43 10.84
N LEU A 156 0.89 -1.20 10.70
CA LEU A 156 -0.38 -0.73 10.13
C LEU A 156 -1.03 0.33 11.02
N ALA A 157 -1.11 0.10 12.34
CA ALA A 157 -1.63 1.07 13.30
C ALA A 157 -0.83 2.39 13.29
N ARG A 158 0.50 2.30 13.18
CA ARG A 158 1.37 3.48 13.01
C ARG A 158 1.07 4.23 11.71
N ALA A 159 0.84 3.51 10.61
CA ALA A 159 0.46 4.12 9.34
C ALA A 159 -0.90 4.81 9.40
N LEU A 160 -1.81 4.32 10.28
CA LEU A 160 -3.13 4.92 10.56
C LEU A 160 -3.10 6.13 11.49
N ALA A 161 -2.01 6.40 12.17
CA ALA A 161 -1.95 7.33 13.30
C ALA A 161 -2.46 8.75 12.97
N LEU A 162 -2.20 9.23 11.74
CA LEU A 162 -2.59 10.56 11.27
C LEU A 162 -3.88 10.57 10.44
N ASP A 163 -4.69 9.51 10.48
CA ASP A 163 -5.92 9.36 9.69
C ASP A 163 -5.72 9.65 8.19
N PRO A 164 -4.77 8.97 7.54
CA PRO A 164 -4.48 9.21 6.13
C PRO A 164 -5.64 8.81 5.23
N ALA A 165 -5.79 9.50 4.09
CA ALA A 165 -6.77 9.15 3.07
C ALA A 165 -6.31 8.02 2.14
N ILE A 166 -4.98 7.81 2.06
CA ILE A 166 -4.36 6.80 1.19
C ILE A 166 -3.40 5.92 1.99
N PHE A 167 -3.42 4.63 1.70
CA PHE A 167 -2.43 3.66 2.18
C PHE A 167 -1.55 3.14 1.06
N PHE A 168 -0.25 3.12 1.32
CA PHE A 168 0.74 2.42 0.52
C PHE A 168 1.23 1.20 1.29
N LEU A 169 1.00 0.01 0.74
CA LEU A 169 1.36 -1.27 1.36
C LEU A 169 2.40 -1.98 0.48
N ASP A 170 3.62 -2.17 0.99
CA ASP A 170 4.70 -2.89 0.30
C ASP A 170 4.80 -4.30 0.88
N GLU A 171 4.30 -5.30 0.14
CA GLU A 171 4.31 -6.72 0.51
C GLU A 171 3.74 -6.96 1.94
N PRO A 172 2.48 -6.56 2.21
CA PRO A 172 1.94 -6.52 3.57
C PRO A 172 1.89 -7.88 4.25
N THR A 173 1.59 -8.95 3.52
CA THR A 173 1.47 -10.33 4.03
C THR A 173 2.78 -11.13 3.96
N SER A 174 3.85 -10.54 3.41
CA SER A 174 5.15 -11.22 3.28
C SER A 174 5.68 -11.69 4.63
N GLY A 175 6.07 -12.98 4.71
CA GLY A 175 6.63 -13.59 5.91
C GLY A 175 5.58 -14.04 6.93
N LEU A 176 4.29 -13.91 6.65
CA LEU A 176 3.21 -14.49 7.44
C LEU A 176 2.90 -15.91 6.94
N ASP A 177 2.40 -16.75 7.86
CA ASP A 177 1.78 -18.01 7.46
C ASP A 177 0.44 -17.74 6.73
N PRO A 178 -0.12 -18.72 6.00
CA PRO A 178 -1.32 -18.49 5.18
C PRO A 178 -2.55 -18.04 5.97
N ILE A 179 -2.71 -18.48 7.24
CA ILE A 179 -3.84 -18.09 8.07
C ILE A 179 -3.69 -16.64 8.51
N ALA A 180 -2.53 -16.29 9.06
CA ALA A 180 -2.23 -14.92 9.46
C ALA A 180 -2.24 -13.94 8.27
N ALA A 181 -1.86 -14.38 7.07
CA ALA A 181 -1.95 -13.59 5.84
C ALA A 181 -3.42 -13.29 5.49
N GLY A 182 -4.30 -14.31 5.53
CA GLY A 182 -5.73 -14.12 5.29
C GLY A 182 -6.38 -13.16 6.30
N GLU A 183 -6.09 -13.34 7.60
CA GLU A 183 -6.57 -12.42 8.64
C GLU A 183 -6.09 -10.98 8.45
N PHE A 184 -4.87 -10.80 7.95
CA PHE A 184 -4.32 -9.47 7.67
C PHE A 184 -4.97 -8.84 6.44
N ASP A 185 -5.27 -9.63 5.42
CA ASP A 185 -6.02 -9.21 4.23
C ASP A 185 -7.45 -8.77 4.60
N ASP A 186 -8.15 -9.55 5.42
CA ASP A 186 -9.49 -9.20 5.95
C ASP A 186 -9.45 -7.90 6.77
N LEU A 187 -8.40 -7.70 7.55
CA LEU A 187 -8.19 -6.45 8.30
C LEU A 187 -8.01 -5.26 7.35
N ILE A 188 -7.17 -5.38 6.33
CA ILE A 188 -6.98 -4.31 5.31
C ILE A 188 -8.33 -3.97 4.66
N ARG A 189 -9.11 -4.97 4.26
CA ARG A 189 -10.42 -4.78 3.63
C ARG A 189 -11.39 -4.08 4.57
N THR A 190 -11.48 -4.54 5.81
CA THR A 190 -12.34 -3.94 6.84
C THR A 190 -12.00 -2.47 7.10
N LEU A 191 -10.71 -2.15 7.23
CA LEU A 191 -10.25 -0.77 7.41
C LEU A 191 -10.55 0.10 6.19
N GLN A 192 -10.35 -0.42 4.99
CA GLN A 192 -10.66 0.29 3.75
C GLN A 192 -12.15 0.62 3.65
N GLU A 193 -13.04 -0.34 3.89
CA GLU A 193 -14.49 -0.15 3.84
C GLU A 193 -15.00 0.78 4.94
N THR A 194 -14.50 0.61 6.16
CA THR A 194 -14.96 1.38 7.33
C THR A 194 -14.50 2.84 7.28
N LEU A 195 -13.27 3.09 6.83
CA LEU A 195 -12.66 4.42 6.82
C LEU A 195 -12.74 5.11 5.44
N GLY A 196 -13.18 4.41 4.40
CA GLY A 196 -13.23 4.92 3.03
C GLY A 196 -11.85 5.17 2.42
N LEU A 197 -10.85 4.37 2.82
CA LEU A 197 -9.47 4.53 2.39
C LEU A 197 -9.27 4.18 0.92
N THR A 198 -8.31 4.84 0.28
CA THR A 198 -7.73 4.38 -0.98
C THR A 198 -6.46 3.60 -0.66
N VAL A 199 -6.29 2.41 -1.24
CA VAL A 199 -5.13 1.56 -0.98
C VAL A 199 -4.36 1.27 -2.27
N PHE A 200 -3.05 1.53 -2.25
CA PHE A 200 -2.12 1.11 -3.28
C PHE A 200 -1.23 0.01 -2.70
N MET A 201 -1.42 -1.22 -3.12
CA MET A 201 -0.75 -2.39 -2.56
C MET A 201 0.18 -3.04 -3.57
N VAL A 202 1.46 -3.17 -3.23
CA VAL A 202 2.42 -3.98 -3.96
C VAL A 202 2.44 -5.37 -3.34
N THR A 203 2.15 -6.41 -4.10
CA THR A 203 2.26 -7.79 -3.65
C THR A 203 2.53 -8.75 -4.80
N HIS A 204 3.06 -9.92 -4.49
CA HIS A 204 3.17 -11.06 -5.41
C HIS A 204 2.28 -12.24 -4.98
N ASP A 205 1.51 -12.08 -3.91
CA ASP A 205 0.57 -13.08 -3.40
C ASP A 205 -0.74 -13.01 -4.19
N LEU A 206 -1.00 -14.07 -4.97
CA LEU A 206 -2.21 -14.17 -5.80
C LEU A 206 -3.48 -14.34 -4.95
N ALA A 207 -3.37 -14.92 -3.75
CA ALA A 207 -4.51 -15.07 -2.85
C ALA A 207 -4.95 -13.68 -2.35
N SER A 208 -4.02 -12.87 -1.83
CA SER A 208 -4.29 -11.49 -1.42
C SER A 208 -4.88 -10.66 -2.58
N LEU A 209 -4.31 -10.77 -3.79
CA LEU A 209 -4.83 -10.03 -4.96
C LEU A 209 -6.28 -10.37 -5.27
N ASN A 210 -6.64 -11.66 -5.19
CA ASN A 210 -7.99 -12.11 -5.49
C ASN A 210 -9.00 -11.78 -4.38
N THR A 211 -8.54 -11.72 -3.13
CA THR A 211 -9.41 -11.53 -1.95
C THR A 211 -9.68 -10.07 -1.67
N VAL A 212 -8.63 -9.21 -1.75
CA VAL A 212 -8.78 -7.83 -1.27
C VAL A 212 -8.71 -6.76 -2.36
N CYS A 213 -8.16 -7.05 -3.56
CA CYS A 213 -8.03 -6.01 -4.57
C CYS A 213 -9.30 -5.85 -5.41
N ASP A 214 -9.76 -4.62 -5.59
CA ASP A 214 -10.84 -4.28 -6.52
C ASP A 214 -10.34 -4.31 -7.96
N ARG A 215 -9.10 -3.85 -8.17
CA ARG A 215 -8.40 -3.89 -9.45
C ARG A 215 -6.94 -4.27 -9.23
N VAL A 216 -6.35 -4.85 -10.27
CA VAL A 216 -4.93 -5.20 -10.30
C VAL A 216 -4.27 -4.60 -11.52
N ALA A 217 -3.13 -3.96 -11.34
CA ALA A 217 -2.27 -3.43 -12.40
C ALA A 217 -1.06 -4.34 -12.58
N ALA A 218 -0.82 -4.81 -13.78
CA ALA A 218 0.32 -5.66 -14.13
C ALA A 218 1.46 -4.80 -14.71
N LEU A 219 2.60 -4.79 -14.01
CA LEU A 219 3.81 -4.08 -14.40
C LEU A 219 4.80 -5.03 -15.07
N ALA A 220 5.11 -4.80 -16.33
CA ALA A 220 6.15 -5.50 -17.07
C ALA A 220 6.93 -4.52 -17.94
N ASP A 221 8.23 -4.72 -18.04
CA ASP A 221 9.16 -3.89 -18.86
C ASP A 221 9.01 -2.36 -18.59
N GLY A 222 8.80 -2.02 -17.30
CA GLY A 222 8.66 -0.63 -16.86
C GLY A 222 7.32 0.03 -17.22
N LYS A 223 6.33 -0.72 -17.70
CA LYS A 223 5.01 -0.23 -18.16
C LYS A 223 3.86 -0.99 -17.52
N ILE A 224 2.71 -0.34 -17.39
CA ILE A 224 1.46 -1.06 -17.08
C ILE A 224 0.98 -1.73 -18.37
N VAL A 225 1.04 -3.06 -18.40
CA VAL A 225 0.67 -3.86 -19.57
C VAL A 225 -0.78 -4.35 -19.53
N ALA A 226 -1.39 -4.37 -18.35
CA ALA A 226 -2.80 -4.64 -18.16
C ALA A 226 -3.28 -4.05 -16.83
N ILE A 227 -4.54 -3.64 -16.74
CA ILE A 227 -5.18 -3.18 -15.52
C ILE A 227 -6.67 -3.50 -15.59
N GLY A 228 -7.21 -4.08 -14.53
CA GLY A 228 -8.61 -4.46 -14.43
C GLY A 228 -8.90 -5.29 -13.20
N SER A 229 -10.11 -5.82 -13.09
CA SER A 229 -10.47 -6.83 -12.10
C SER A 229 -9.66 -8.12 -12.31
N MET A 230 -9.54 -8.96 -11.29
CA MET A 230 -8.89 -10.27 -11.42
C MET A 230 -9.49 -11.09 -12.58
N ALA A 231 -10.82 -11.07 -12.73
CA ALA A 231 -11.51 -11.78 -13.81
C ALA A 231 -11.15 -11.26 -15.22
N GLU A 232 -10.88 -9.96 -15.36
CA GLU A 232 -10.44 -9.37 -16.64
C GLU A 232 -8.97 -9.74 -16.91
N LEU A 233 -8.10 -9.73 -15.92
CA LEU A 233 -6.70 -10.11 -16.09
C LEU A 233 -6.53 -11.60 -16.43
N LEU A 234 -7.34 -12.47 -15.85
CA LEU A 234 -7.36 -13.91 -16.19
C LEU A 234 -7.78 -14.17 -17.65
N ARG A 235 -8.53 -13.25 -18.28
CA ARG A 235 -8.93 -13.33 -19.70
C ARG A 235 -7.98 -12.56 -20.63
N SER A 236 -6.97 -11.90 -20.09
CA SER A 236 -6.04 -11.11 -20.89
C SER A 236 -5.23 -11.97 -21.86
N ASP A 237 -5.09 -11.50 -23.09
CA ASP A 237 -4.25 -12.14 -24.12
C ASP A 237 -2.79 -11.74 -24.05
N HIS A 238 -2.42 -10.79 -23.17
CA HIS A 238 -1.05 -10.35 -23.04
C HIS A 238 -0.14 -11.48 -22.53
N PRO A 239 0.95 -11.83 -23.24
CA PRO A 239 1.77 -13.01 -22.94
C PRO A 239 2.30 -13.05 -21.51
N TRP A 240 2.77 -11.90 -21.00
CA TRP A 240 3.27 -11.78 -19.63
C TRP A 240 2.16 -12.01 -18.60
N VAL A 241 0.97 -11.43 -18.82
CA VAL A 241 -0.18 -11.57 -17.91
C VAL A 241 -0.64 -13.03 -17.85
N LYS A 242 -0.75 -13.70 -19.02
CA LYS A 242 -1.04 -15.13 -19.09
C LYS A 242 0.00 -15.96 -18.31
N ALA A 243 1.28 -15.72 -18.54
CA ALA A 243 2.35 -16.44 -17.86
C ALA A 243 2.32 -16.24 -16.34
N TYR A 244 2.00 -15.01 -15.88
CA TYR A 244 1.94 -14.68 -14.46
C TYR A 244 0.74 -15.32 -13.76
N PHE A 245 -0.47 -15.17 -14.31
CA PHE A 245 -1.72 -15.59 -13.66
C PHE A 245 -2.10 -17.06 -13.96
N HIS A 246 -1.59 -17.68 -15.03
CA HIS A 246 -1.83 -19.09 -15.38
C HIS A 246 -0.60 -19.99 -15.23
N GLY A 247 0.49 -19.48 -14.65
CA GLY A 247 1.68 -20.29 -14.33
C GLY A 247 1.36 -21.41 -13.33
N LYS A 248 2.23 -22.43 -13.26
CA LYS A 248 2.00 -23.65 -12.43
C LYS A 248 1.64 -23.39 -10.96
N ARG A 249 2.05 -22.25 -10.38
CA ARG A 249 1.72 -21.85 -9.01
C ARG A 249 0.32 -21.23 -8.86
N SER A 250 -0.19 -20.60 -9.91
CA SER A 250 -1.53 -19.99 -9.90
C SER A 250 -2.65 -21.02 -10.07
N LEU A 251 -2.36 -22.15 -10.71
CA LEU A 251 -3.34 -23.24 -10.89
C LEU A 251 -3.72 -23.93 -9.57
N MET A 252 -2.88 -23.84 -8.53
CA MET A 252 -3.19 -24.39 -7.19
C MET A 252 -4.21 -23.55 -6.39
N LEU A 253 -4.54 -22.35 -6.86
CA LEU A 253 -5.46 -21.42 -6.19
C LEU A 253 -6.84 -21.32 -6.86
N GLN A 254 -7.05 -22.03 -7.97
CA GLN A 254 -8.36 -22.11 -8.60
C GLN A 254 -9.18 -23.21 -7.92
N PRO A 255 -10.41 -22.92 -7.41
CA PRO A 255 -11.31 -23.98 -6.98
C PRO A 255 -11.59 -24.88 -8.20
N GLU A 256 -11.50 -26.20 -8.01
CA GLU A 256 -11.88 -27.19 -9.01
C GLU A 256 -13.29 -26.87 -9.49
N SER A 257 -13.41 -26.53 -10.77
CA SER A 257 -14.70 -26.31 -11.42
C SER A 257 -15.43 -27.64 -11.43
N SER A 258 -16.39 -27.80 -10.53
CA SER A 258 -17.34 -28.92 -10.51
C SER A 258 -18.44 -28.68 -11.50
#